data_5c11f9a0d764bbc047f733dac0aad388
#
_entry.id   5c11f9a0d764bbc047f733dac0aad388
#
_cell.length_a   1.000
_cell.length_b   1.000
_cell.length_c   1.000
_cell.angle_alpha   90.00
_cell.angle_beta   90.00
_cell.angle_gamma   90.00
#
_symmetry.space_group_name_H-M   'P 1'
#
loop_
_entity.id
_entity.type
_entity.pdbx_description
1 polymer ?
#
loop_
_entity_poly.entity_id
_entity_poly.type
_entity_poly.pdbx_seq_one_letter_code
_entity_poly.pdbx_strand_id
1 'polypeptide(L)'
;GWPGGSGGDGVALVAAAFPGYTPVFGAGMDVPDGRGGRALFGNLLLSRLPVGQVFRHMLPAPADPGLPAMQRVCVEAVVSAPGGPLRILTTHLEYYSARQRGAQVDALRALQAEAAGQARLPAAGKDSNPTFAAWPRPASAIVCGDFNCEPGSVEYVRMQMPLGDDVPAWRDAWSLLNPGLPHPPSVGLHGADWPDRAYCCDFFFVTEDLVPRVRSVQVLADTPASDHQPVVLELSD
;
A
#
# COMPACT_ATOMS: atom_id res chain seq x y z
N GLY A 1 16.07 -12.42 -2.60
CA GLY A 1 15.22 -13.23 -3.49
C GLY A 1 14.53 -14.35 -2.72
N TRP A 2 13.37 -14.74 -3.15
CA TRP A 2 12.62 -15.86 -2.58
C TRP A 2 13.38 -17.17 -2.75
N PRO A 3 13.35 -18.14 -1.80
CA PRO A 3 13.93 -19.46 -2.02
C PRO A 3 13.21 -20.15 -3.20
N GLY A 4 13.95 -20.35 -4.31
CA GLY A 4 13.42 -20.83 -5.60
C GLY A 4 13.31 -19.76 -6.68
N GLY A 5 13.41 -18.48 -6.36
CA GLY A 5 13.60 -17.39 -7.33
C GLY A 5 15.02 -17.36 -7.88
N SER A 6 15.24 -16.63 -8.97
CA SER A 6 16.53 -16.52 -9.70
C SER A 6 17.71 -15.92 -8.91
N GLY A 7 17.58 -15.75 -7.59
CA GLY A 7 18.67 -15.35 -6.69
C GLY A 7 19.21 -13.93 -6.86
N GLY A 8 18.49 -13.07 -7.60
CA GLY A 8 18.88 -11.68 -7.85
C GLY A 8 18.25 -10.70 -6.85
N ASP A 9 18.84 -9.51 -6.75
CA ASP A 9 18.24 -8.37 -6.06
C ASP A 9 17.06 -7.83 -6.91
N GLY A 10 15.84 -8.24 -6.58
CA GLY A 10 14.63 -7.83 -7.30
C GLY A 10 14.42 -6.31 -7.30
N VAL A 11 14.83 -5.61 -6.22
CA VAL A 11 14.74 -4.15 -6.16
C VAL A 11 15.67 -3.50 -7.17
N ALA A 12 16.93 -3.97 -7.24
CA ALA A 12 17.89 -3.47 -8.21
C ALA A 12 17.47 -3.75 -9.67
N LEU A 13 16.90 -4.94 -9.94
CA LEU A 13 16.38 -5.29 -11.27
C LEU A 13 15.24 -4.36 -11.70
N VAL A 14 14.26 -4.12 -10.81
CA VAL A 14 13.14 -3.23 -11.11
C VAL A 14 13.63 -1.79 -11.25
N ALA A 15 14.53 -1.31 -10.38
CA ALA A 15 15.08 0.04 -10.49
C ALA A 15 15.84 0.24 -11.82
N ALA A 16 16.56 -0.77 -12.31
CA ALA A 16 17.24 -0.72 -13.60
C ALA A 16 16.25 -0.69 -14.78
N ALA A 17 15.11 -1.37 -14.66
CA ALA A 17 14.07 -1.39 -15.68
C ALA A 17 13.28 -0.07 -15.77
N PHE A 18 13.30 0.75 -14.71
CA PHE A 18 12.58 2.02 -14.64
C PHE A 18 13.55 3.20 -14.36
N PRO A 19 14.42 3.57 -15.34
CA PRO A 19 15.32 4.70 -15.17
C PRO A 19 14.54 6.01 -14.96
N GLY A 20 15.01 6.85 -14.05
CA GLY A 20 14.36 8.10 -13.69
C GLY A 20 13.27 7.97 -12.61
N TYR A 21 13.00 6.76 -12.12
CA TYR A 21 12.17 6.56 -10.93
C TYR A 21 13.04 6.46 -9.67
N THR A 22 12.57 7.04 -8.58
CA THR A 22 13.13 6.86 -7.23
C THR A 22 12.52 5.60 -6.61
N PRO A 23 13.31 4.53 -6.34
CA PRO A 23 12.82 3.35 -5.67
C PRO A 23 12.78 3.55 -4.15
N VAL A 24 11.68 3.16 -3.53
CA VAL A 24 11.49 3.15 -2.07
C VAL A 24 11.05 1.75 -1.66
N PHE A 25 11.98 0.97 -1.12
CA PHE A 25 11.72 -0.38 -0.65
C PHE A 25 11.56 -0.42 0.87
N GLY A 26 10.63 -1.24 1.35
CA GLY A 26 10.46 -1.62 2.75
C GLY A 26 10.36 -3.13 2.88
N ALA A 27 11.30 -3.73 3.64
CA ALA A 27 11.25 -5.13 3.98
C ALA A 27 10.26 -5.36 5.14
N GLY A 28 9.29 -6.23 4.94
CA GLY A 28 8.48 -6.81 6.01
C GLY A 28 9.16 -8.02 6.62
N MET A 29 9.65 -8.91 5.76
CA MET A 29 10.42 -10.09 6.16
C MET A 29 11.91 -9.87 5.89
N ASP A 30 12.74 -10.23 6.85
CA ASP A 30 14.19 -10.23 6.74
C ASP A 30 14.75 -11.42 7.53
N VAL A 31 15.10 -12.49 6.83
CA VAL A 31 15.51 -13.79 7.43
C VAL A 31 16.78 -14.32 6.79
N PRO A 32 17.53 -15.23 7.46
CA PRO A 32 18.64 -15.93 6.83
C PRO A 32 18.18 -16.70 5.58
N ASP A 33 18.98 -16.63 4.50
CA ASP A 33 18.69 -17.34 3.23
C ASP A 33 19.20 -18.79 3.19
N GLY A 34 19.85 -19.24 4.25
CA GLY A 34 20.49 -20.56 4.36
C GLY A 34 21.82 -20.69 3.59
N ARG A 35 22.30 -19.60 2.96
CA ARG A 35 23.55 -19.56 2.16
C ARG A 35 24.57 -18.54 2.68
N GLY A 36 24.34 -18.05 3.90
CA GLY A 36 25.16 -17.03 4.55
C GLY A 36 24.76 -15.59 4.26
N GLY A 37 23.67 -15.37 3.53
CA GLY A 37 23.05 -14.08 3.22
C GLY A 37 21.70 -13.88 3.90
N ARG A 38 20.94 -12.90 3.37
CA ARG A 38 19.59 -12.53 3.85
C ARG A 38 18.58 -12.64 2.71
N ALA A 39 17.40 -13.18 3.01
CA ALA A 39 16.22 -13.15 2.15
C ALA A 39 15.27 -12.06 2.64
N LEU A 40 14.97 -11.10 1.77
CA LEU A 40 14.08 -10.00 2.04
C LEU A 40 12.80 -10.15 1.22
N PHE A 41 11.66 -9.88 1.85
CA PHE A 41 10.37 -9.74 1.17
C PHE A 41 9.66 -8.50 1.69
N GLY A 42 9.02 -7.73 0.80
CA GLY A 42 8.36 -6.49 1.18
C GLY A 42 7.77 -5.75 0.00
N ASN A 43 7.46 -4.48 0.21
CA ASN A 43 6.80 -3.63 -0.77
C ASN A 43 7.78 -2.64 -1.39
N LEU A 44 7.63 -2.41 -2.68
CA LEU A 44 8.43 -1.46 -3.47
C LEU A 44 7.50 -0.41 -4.06
N LEU A 45 7.84 0.86 -3.84
CA LEU A 45 7.24 2.01 -4.49
C LEU A 45 8.27 2.61 -5.44
N LEU A 46 7.84 2.95 -6.65
CA LEU A 46 8.63 3.68 -7.63
C LEU A 46 7.95 5.03 -7.91
N SER A 47 8.68 6.13 -7.83
CA SER A 47 8.16 7.47 -8.08
C SER A 47 8.97 8.24 -9.10
N ARG A 48 8.30 8.82 -10.10
CA ARG A 48 8.88 9.86 -10.97
C ARG A 48 8.77 11.25 -10.37
N LEU A 49 7.86 11.42 -9.39
CA LEU A 49 7.73 12.66 -8.66
C LEU A 49 8.81 12.74 -7.58
N PRO A 50 9.26 13.95 -7.21
CA PRO A 50 10.21 14.10 -6.11
C PRO A 50 9.66 13.47 -4.83
N VAL A 51 10.48 12.64 -4.20
CA VAL A 51 10.16 11.94 -2.95
C VAL A 51 10.72 12.75 -1.77
N GLY A 52 9.83 13.10 -0.86
CA GLY A 52 10.17 13.72 0.42
C GLY A 52 10.39 12.68 1.53
N GLN A 53 9.68 12.82 2.64
CA GLN A 53 9.82 11.92 3.78
C GLN A 53 9.28 10.51 3.46
N VAL A 54 10.00 9.50 3.93
CA VAL A 54 9.64 8.08 3.76
C VAL A 54 9.52 7.41 5.13
N PHE A 55 8.46 6.63 5.31
CA PHE A 55 8.27 5.79 6.49
C PHE A 55 8.13 4.33 6.08
N ARG A 56 8.54 3.44 6.99
CA ARG A 56 8.38 1.99 6.86
C ARG A 56 7.71 1.48 8.13
N HIS A 57 6.42 1.23 8.05
CA HIS A 57 5.60 0.83 9.18
C HIS A 57 5.51 -0.68 9.22
N MET A 58 6.19 -1.31 10.19
CA MET A 58 5.97 -2.73 10.45
C MET A 58 4.55 -2.93 10.94
N LEU A 59 3.77 -3.73 10.20
CA LEU A 59 2.38 -3.96 10.54
C LEU A 59 2.23 -5.00 11.66
N PRO A 60 1.18 -4.90 12.50
CA PRO A 60 0.96 -5.84 13.59
C PRO A 60 0.83 -7.30 13.11
N ALA A 61 1.39 -8.22 13.87
CA ALA A 61 1.27 -9.65 13.66
C ALA A 61 0.92 -10.36 14.98
N PRO A 62 -0.30 -10.14 15.55
CA PRO A 62 -0.72 -10.79 16.77
C PRO A 62 -0.71 -12.31 16.60
N ALA A 63 -0.33 -13.03 17.66
CA ALA A 63 -0.26 -14.49 17.61
C ALA A 63 -1.58 -15.10 17.16
N ASP A 64 -1.52 -15.99 16.16
CA ASP A 64 -2.64 -16.76 15.66
C ASP A 64 -2.13 -18.18 15.39
N PRO A 65 -2.12 -19.02 16.45
CA PRO A 65 -1.45 -20.32 16.41
C PRO A 65 -2.11 -21.28 15.40
N GLY A 66 -1.27 -22.03 14.70
CA GLY A 66 -1.71 -23.05 13.73
C GLY A 66 -1.84 -22.52 12.30
N LEU A 67 -1.66 -21.22 12.06
CA LEU A 67 -1.66 -20.64 10.73
C LEU A 67 -0.24 -20.20 10.32
N PRO A 68 0.14 -20.36 9.04
CA PRO A 68 1.32 -19.70 8.51
C PRO A 68 1.17 -18.18 8.62
N ALA A 69 2.27 -17.48 8.86
CA ALA A 69 2.26 -16.02 8.91
C ALA A 69 3.61 -15.47 8.42
N MET A 70 3.57 -14.27 7.86
CA MET A 70 4.74 -13.52 7.45
C MET A 70 4.62 -12.07 7.94
N GLN A 71 5.71 -11.52 8.48
CA GLN A 71 5.72 -10.11 8.87
C GLN A 71 5.46 -9.21 7.67
N ARG A 72 4.50 -8.30 7.80
CA ARG A 72 4.06 -7.37 6.77
C ARG A 72 4.54 -5.95 7.05
N VAL A 73 4.63 -5.15 6.01
CA VAL A 73 5.07 -3.75 6.08
C VAL A 73 4.13 -2.88 5.25
N CYS A 74 3.92 -1.65 5.69
CA CYS A 74 3.39 -0.58 4.85
C CYS A 74 4.52 0.42 4.57
N VAL A 75 4.80 0.66 3.30
CA VAL A 75 5.74 1.69 2.85
C VAL A 75 4.94 2.95 2.57
N GLU A 76 5.29 4.05 3.22
CA GLU A 76 4.70 5.38 3.02
C GLU A 76 5.75 6.33 2.47
N ALA A 77 5.44 7.03 1.39
CA ALA A 77 6.27 8.09 0.84
C ALA A 77 5.43 9.35 0.63
N VAL A 78 5.96 10.50 1.01
CA VAL A 78 5.39 11.80 0.63
C VAL A 78 5.98 12.19 -0.72
N VAL A 79 5.14 12.41 -1.72
CA VAL A 79 5.57 12.85 -3.05
C VAL A 79 5.09 14.27 -3.35
N SER A 80 5.87 15.02 -4.13
CA SER A 80 5.48 16.35 -4.61
C SER A 80 4.61 16.20 -5.85
N ALA A 81 3.30 15.98 -5.65
CA ALA A 81 2.33 15.85 -6.73
C ALA A 81 1.83 17.21 -7.24
N PRO A 82 1.28 17.27 -8.47
CA PRO A 82 0.47 18.43 -8.88
C PRO A 82 -0.64 18.67 -7.85
N GLY A 83 -0.82 19.93 -7.45
CA GLY A 83 -1.77 20.30 -6.38
C GLY A 83 -1.24 20.14 -4.96
N GLY A 84 0.03 19.77 -4.76
CA GLY A 84 0.68 19.75 -3.45
C GLY A 84 1.21 18.39 -2.99
N PRO A 85 1.79 18.33 -1.80
CA PRO A 85 2.34 17.09 -1.27
C PRO A 85 1.22 16.05 -1.04
N LEU A 86 1.49 14.80 -1.39
CA LEU A 86 0.57 13.68 -1.30
C LEU A 86 1.28 12.47 -0.69
N ARG A 87 0.63 11.80 0.24
CA ARG A 87 1.13 10.53 0.80
C ARG A 87 0.69 9.36 -0.06
N ILE A 88 1.65 8.54 -0.47
CA ILE A 88 1.40 7.27 -1.16
C ILE A 88 1.85 6.15 -0.24
N LEU A 89 0.93 5.25 0.06
CA LEU A 89 1.17 4.08 0.89
C LEU A 89 0.99 2.82 0.03
N THR A 90 1.91 1.86 0.15
CA THR A 90 1.74 0.55 -0.46
C THR A 90 1.93 -0.54 0.58
N THR A 91 1.07 -1.56 0.52
CA THR A 91 1.08 -2.68 1.47
C THR A 91 0.71 -3.99 0.80
N HIS A 92 0.97 -5.10 1.49
CA HIS A 92 0.48 -6.43 1.18
C HIS A 92 0.09 -7.05 2.53
N LEU A 93 -1.21 -7.17 2.79
CA LEU A 93 -1.72 -7.64 4.08
C LEU A 93 -1.60 -9.16 4.24
N GLU A 94 -1.81 -9.65 5.46
CA GLU A 94 -1.69 -11.07 5.78
C GLU A 94 -2.77 -11.89 5.09
N TYR A 95 -2.36 -13.01 4.49
CA TYR A 95 -3.23 -13.88 3.71
C TYR A 95 -4.01 -14.90 4.59
N TYR A 96 -3.30 -15.64 5.45
CA TYR A 96 -3.90 -16.76 6.18
C TYR A 96 -4.70 -16.33 7.41
N SER A 97 -4.21 -15.36 8.16
CA SER A 97 -4.79 -14.94 9.44
C SER A 97 -5.70 -13.72 9.29
N ALA A 98 -7.02 -13.91 9.33
CA ALA A 98 -7.99 -12.81 9.40
C ALA A 98 -7.77 -11.93 10.64
N ARG A 99 -7.30 -12.51 11.77
CA ARG A 99 -6.95 -11.77 12.98
C ARG A 99 -5.80 -10.79 12.74
N GLN A 100 -4.74 -11.25 12.07
CA GLN A 100 -3.59 -10.38 11.74
C GLN A 100 -3.99 -9.34 10.70
N ARG A 101 -4.73 -9.73 9.66
CA ARG A 101 -5.22 -8.83 8.61
C ARG A 101 -6.10 -7.73 9.20
N GLY A 102 -7.02 -8.05 10.11
CA GLY A 102 -7.84 -7.06 10.81
C GLY A 102 -7.00 -6.07 11.63
N ALA A 103 -6.00 -6.56 12.37
CA ALA A 103 -5.08 -5.71 13.11
C ALA A 103 -4.23 -4.80 12.18
N GLN A 104 -3.87 -5.29 10.99
CA GLN A 104 -3.13 -4.51 9.99
C GLN A 104 -4.01 -3.41 9.38
N VAL A 105 -5.28 -3.68 9.11
CA VAL A 105 -6.24 -2.64 8.72
C VAL A 105 -6.38 -1.57 9.79
N ASP A 106 -6.47 -1.95 11.07
CA ASP A 106 -6.50 -1.00 12.16
C ASP A 106 -5.25 -0.13 12.24
N ALA A 107 -4.07 -0.72 11.98
CA ALA A 107 -2.83 0.03 11.92
C ALA A 107 -2.82 1.04 10.76
N LEU A 108 -3.28 0.68 9.56
CA LEU A 108 -3.41 1.62 8.44
C LEU A 108 -4.35 2.79 8.77
N ARG A 109 -5.44 2.52 9.46
CA ARG A 109 -6.39 3.54 9.94
C ARG A 109 -5.75 4.46 10.99
N ALA A 110 -4.99 3.90 11.92
CA ALA A 110 -4.26 4.66 12.93
C ALA A 110 -3.17 5.56 12.31
N LEU A 111 -2.45 5.08 11.29
CA LEU A 111 -1.48 5.88 10.53
C LEU A 111 -2.13 7.08 9.83
N GLN A 112 -3.36 6.92 9.32
CA GLN A 112 -4.11 8.03 8.74
C GLN A 112 -4.49 9.07 9.80
N ALA A 113 -4.98 8.63 10.95
CA ALA A 113 -5.33 9.52 12.05
C ALA A 113 -4.10 10.29 12.58
N GLU A 114 -2.96 9.61 12.71
CA GLU A 114 -1.70 10.21 13.11
C GLU A 114 -1.25 11.29 12.11
N ALA A 115 -1.23 10.97 10.81
CA ALA A 115 -0.82 11.92 9.79
C ALA A 115 -1.76 13.13 9.70
N ALA A 116 -3.08 12.94 9.81
CA ALA A 116 -4.03 14.04 9.86
C ALA A 116 -3.80 14.94 11.08
N GLY A 117 -3.49 14.34 12.24
CA GLY A 117 -3.11 15.08 13.45
C GLY A 117 -1.83 15.91 13.24
N GLN A 118 -0.79 15.31 12.63
CA GLN A 118 0.46 16.01 12.33
C GLN A 118 0.29 17.11 11.27
N ALA A 119 -0.56 16.91 10.27
CA ALA A 119 -0.87 17.92 9.27
C ALA A 119 -1.57 19.15 9.88
N ARG A 120 -2.46 18.92 10.85
CA ARG A 120 -3.20 19.99 11.55
C ARG A 120 -2.32 20.71 12.58
N LEU A 121 -1.44 19.99 13.25
CA LEU A 121 -0.55 20.51 14.29
C LEU A 121 0.92 20.16 13.95
N PRO A 122 1.50 20.81 12.94
CA PRO A 122 2.84 20.48 12.49
C PRO A 122 3.87 20.78 13.57
N ALA A 123 4.87 19.92 13.68
CA ALA A 123 5.99 20.14 14.58
C ALA A 123 6.80 21.37 14.14
N ALA A 124 7.34 22.10 15.12
CA ALA A 124 8.29 23.16 14.82
C ALA A 124 9.60 22.55 14.30
N GLY A 125 10.08 23.03 13.16
CA GLY A 125 11.38 22.65 12.64
C GLY A 125 12.53 23.32 13.42
N LYS A 126 13.74 22.83 13.22
CA LYS A 126 14.96 23.45 13.73
C LYS A 126 15.95 23.66 12.60
N ASP A 127 16.05 24.90 12.12
CA ASP A 127 16.85 25.29 10.95
C ASP A 127 18.34 24.96 11.08
N SER A 128 18.86 24.98 12.31
CA SER A 128 20.26 24.69 12.59
C SER A 128 20.63 23.20 12.55
N ASN A 129 19.66 22.31 12.37
CA ASN A 129 19.88 20.86 12.38
C ASN A 129 18.91 20.14 11.40
N PRO A 130 19.41 19.66 10.25
CA PRO A 130 18.58 18.98 9.23
C PRO A 130 17.81 17.77 9.76
N THR A 131 18.30 17.11 10.83
CA THR A 131 17.61 15.98 11.46
C THR A 131 16.25 16.38 12.05
N PHE A 132 16.10 17.63 12.46
CA PHE A 132 14.88 18.19 13.01
C PHE A 132 14.16 19.14 12.02
N ALA A 133 14.46 19.04 10.73
CA ALA A 133 13.74 19.82 9.73
C ALA A 133 12.25 19.43 9.72
N ALA A 134 11.39 20.42 9.58
CA ALA A 134 9.95 20.20 9.43
C ALA A 134 9.66 19.73 8.00
N TRP A 135 9.40 18.45 7.84
CA TRP A 135 8.96 17.86 6.57
C TRP A 135 7.43 17.77 6.53
N PRO A 136 6.78 18.11 5.42
CA PRO A 136 5.34 17.98 5.30
C PRO A 136 4.93 16.49 5.35
N ARG A 137 3.90 16.19 6.14
CA ARG A 137 3.20 14.91 6.13
C ARG A 137 1.70 15.19 6.03
N PRO A 138 1.16 15.33 4.79
CA PRO A 138 -0.22 15.76 4.58
C PRO A 138 -1.23 14.70 5.04
N ALA A 139 -2.47 15.14 5.34
CA ALA A 139 -3.58 14.23 5.60
C ALA A 139 -4.03 13.51 4.32
N SER A 140 -3.93 14.18 3.17
CA SER A 140 -4.28 13.63 1.86
C SER A 140 -3.41 12.44 1.51
N ALA A 141 -4.03 11.30 1.21
CA ALA A 141 -3.30 10.06 0.98
C ALA A 141 -4.01 9.09 0.05
N ILE A 142 -3.20 8.22 -0.57
CA ILE A 142 -3.64 7.03 -1.29
C ILE A 142 -2.95 5.84 -0.66
N VAL A 143 -3.70 4.79 -0.33
CA VAL A 143 -3.13 3.48 0.01
C VAL A 143 -3.55 2.45 -1.03
N CYS A 144 -2.59 1.66 -1.51
CA CYS A 144 -2.81 0.63 -2.51
C CYS A 144 -2.03 -0.65 -2.19
N GLY A 145 -2.46 -1.73 -2.82
CA GLY A 145 -1.80 -3.03 -2.73
C GLY A 145 -2.77 -4.18 -2.60
N ASP A 146 -2.23 -5.36 -2.31
CA ASP A 146 -2.98 -6.57 -2.04
C ASP A 146 -3.44 -6.58 -0.57
N PHE A 147 -4.73 -6.45 -0.37
CA PHE A 147 -5.36 -6.47 0.95
C PHE A 147 -5.73 -7.88 1.41
N ASN A 148 -5.56 -8.90 0.56
CA ASN A 148 -5.92 -10.29 0.84
C ASN A 148 -7.34 -10.45 1.42
N CYS A 149 -8.25 -9.60 0.99
CA CYS A 149 -9.67 -9.67 1.34
C CYS A 149 -10.52 -9.24 0.13
N GLU A 150 -11.78 -9.64 0.12
CA GLU A 150 -12.71 -9.31 -0.95
C GLU A 150 -13.54 -8.07 -0.64
N PRO A 151 -14.10 -7.40 -1.65
CA PRO A 151 -15.09 -6.34 -1.47
C PRO A 151 -16.25 -6.84 -0.58
N GLY A 152 -16.64 -6.02 0.39
CA GLY A 152 -17.69 -6.36 1.36
C GLY A 152 -17.24 -7.19 2.56
N SER A 153 -15.99 -7.67 2.61
CA SER A 153 -15.44 -8.33 3.78
C SER A 153 -15.37 -7.39 4.99
N VAL A 154 -15.21 -7.95 6.18
CA VAL A 154 -15.09 -7.17 7.42
C VAL A 154 -13.93 -6.17 7.35
N GLU A 155 -12.79 -6.60 6.83
CA GLU A 155 -11.58 -5.79 6.67
C GLU A 155 -11.80 -4.63 5.68
N TYR A 156 -12.43 -4.93 4.53
CA TYR A 156 -12.76 -3.93 3.52
C TYR A 156 -13.73 -2.88 4.05
N VAL A 157 -14.80 -3.29 4.74
CA VAL A 157 -15.76 -2.37 5.35
C VAL A 157 -15.09 -1.54 6.45
N ARG A 158 -14.30 -2.21 7.32
CA ARG A 158 -13.59 -1.56 8.42
C ARG A 158 -12.60 -0.49 7.94
N MET A 159 -11.89 -0.75 6.83
CA MET A 159 -10.97 0.22 6.25
C MET A 159 -11.65 1.57 5.98
N GLN A 160 -12.91 1.57 5.57
CA GLN A 160 -13.67 2.74 5.15
C GLN A 160 -14.54 3.37 6.26
N MET A 161 -14.54 2.80 7.46
CA MET A 161 -15.28 3.39 8.58
C MET A 161 -14.70 4.76 8.97
N PRO A 162 -15.52 5.71 9.43
CA PRO A 162 -15.04 7.00 9.91
C PRO A 162 -13.88 6.89 10.91
N LEU A 163 -12.98 7.86 10.89
CA LEU A 163 -11.79 7.93 11.75
C LEU A 163 -11.89 9.00 12.84
N GLY A 164 -12.94 9.83 12.81
CA GLY A 164 -13.17 10.98 13.67
C GLY A 164 -13.49 12.23 12.84
N ASP A 165 -13.94 13.29 13.48
CA ASP A 165 -14.51 14.47 12.80
C ASP A 165 -13.51 15.24 11.93
N ASP A 166 -12.23 15.21 12.28
CA ASP A 166 -11.17 15.97 11.57
C ASP A 166 -10.18 15.08 10.80
N VAL A 167 -10.51 13.81 10.59
CA VAL A 167 -9.63 12.85 9.91
C VAL A 167 -10.29 12.37 8.63
N PRO A 168 -9.76 12.73 7.44
CA PRO A 168 -10.31 12.24 6.18
C PRO A 168 -10.28 10.71 6.16
N ALA A 169 -11.46 10.08 6.07
CA ALA A 169 -11.57 8.63 6.03
C ALA A 169 -11.15 8.06 4.66
N TRP A 170 -10.84 6.78 4.65
CA TRP A 170 -10.54 6.05 3.43
C TRP A 170 -11.81 5.75 2.63
N ARG A 171 -11.74 5.89 1.31
CA ARG A 171 -12.81 5.54 0.36
C ARG A 171 -12.23 4.70 -0.75
N ASP A 172 -12.87 3.60 -1.06
CA ASP A 172 -12.48 2.76 -2.19
C ASP A 172 -12.74 3.46 -3.51
N ALA A 173 -11.69 3.66 -4.29
CA ALA A 173 -11.73 4.44 -5.52
C ALA A 173 -12.59 3.79 -6.61
N TRP A 174 -12.66 2.45 -6.69
CA TRP A 174 -13.54 1.76 -7.62
C TRP A 174 -15.01 2.02 -7.30
N SER A 175 -15.42 1.81 -6.06
CA SER A 175 -16.81 1.96 -5.63
C SER A 175 -17.33 3.39 -5.75
N LEU A 176 -16.43 4.40 -5.62
CA LEU A 176 -16.79 5.81 -5.85
C LEU A 176 -17.27 6.07 -7.28
N LEU A 177 -16.62 5.46 -8.26
CA LEU A 177 -16.92 5.66 -9.67
C LEU A 177 -18.01 4.71 -10.18
N ASN A 178 -18.17 3.56 -9.54
CA ASN A 178 -19.02 2.47 -9.99
C ASN A 178 -19.99 2.02 -8.88
N PRO A 179 -20.86 2.92 -8.37
CA PRO A 179 -21.73 2.60 -7.25
C PRO A 179 -22.65 1.42 -7.57
N GLY A 180 -22.61 0.40 -6.72
CA GLY A 180 -23.43 -0.80 -6.86
C GLY A 180 -22.94 -1.82 -7.89
N LEU A 181 -21.85 -1.55 -8.61
CA LEU A 181 -21.23 -2.53 -9.51
C LEU A 181 -20.17 -3.38 -8.77
N PRO A 182 -20.03 -4.66 -9.13
CA PRO A 182 -18.96 -5.49 -8.56
C PRO A 182 -17.58 -5.02 -9.03
N HIS A 183 -16.57 -5.20 -8.18
CA HIS A 183 -15.17 -4.98 -8.58
C HIS A 183 -14.76 -5.98 -9.66
N PRO A 184 -14.01 -5.54 -10.67
CA PRO A 184 -13.38 -6.48 -11.60
C PRO A 184 -12.33 -7.32 -10.85
N PRO A 185 -12.15 -8.58 -11.22
CA PRO A 185 -11.11 -9.40 -10.61
C PRO A 185 -9.72 -8.81 -10.84
N SER A 186 -8.89 -8.83 -9.81
CA SER A 186 -7.47 -8.42 -9.88
C SER A 186 -6.51 -9.60 -9.73
N VAL A 187 -7.00 -10.80 -9.46
CA VAL A 187 -6.23 -12.03 -9.33
C VAL A 187 -6.98 -13.22 -9.94
N GLY A 188 -6.23 -14.23 -10.40
CA GLY A 188 -6.78 -15.51 -10.86
C GLY A 188 -7.40 -15.49 -12.26
N LEU A 189 -7.10 -14.50 -13.11
CA LEU A 189 -7.69 -14.36 -14.46
C LEU A 189 -7.07 -15.29 -15.52
N HIS A 190 -5.84 -15.77 -15.32
CA HIS A 190 -5.07 -16.46 -16.37
C HIS A 190 -4.74 -17.93 -16.01
N GLY A 191 -5.62 -18.59 -15.26
CA GLY A 191 -5.52 -20.05 -15.05
C GLY A 191 -4.27 -20.47 -14.27
N ALA A 192 -3.84 -19.69 -13.30
CA ALA A 192 -2.82 -20.10 -12.34
C ALA A 192 -3.31 -21.27 -11.48
N ASP A 193 -2.39 -22.08 -10.95
CA ASP A 193 -2.73 -23.15 -9.98
C ASP A 193 -3.41 -22.60 -8.71
N TRP A 194 -3.25 -21.33 -8.49
CA TRP A 194 -3.82 -20.54 -7.40
C TRP A 194 -4.05 -19.07 -7.80
N PRO A 195 -5.18 -18.44 -7.45
CA PRO A 195 -6.36 -19.02 -6.78
C PRO A 195 -7.23 -19.85 -7.76
N ASP A 196 -8.11 -20.67 -7.22
CA ASP A 196 -9.03 -21.53 -7.98
C ASP A 196 -10.19 -20.76 -8.67
N ARG A 197 -10.31 -19.47 -8.39
CA ARG A 197 -11.28 -18.53 -9.01
C ARG A 197 -10.71 -17.12 -9.12
N ALA A 198 -11.24 -16.38 -10.06
CA ALA A 198 -10.93 -14.95 -10.16
C ALA A 198 -11.71 -14.12 -9.13
N TYR A 199 -11.04 -13.17 -8.45
CA TYR A 199 -11.65 -12.23 -7.51
C TYR A 199 -10.82 -10.94 -7.38
N CYS A 200 -11.36 -9.94 -6.68
CA CYS A 200 -10.65 -8.70 -6.37
C CYS A 200 -10.08 -8.74 -4.97
N CYS A 201 -8.80 -8.46 -4.82
CA CYS A 201 -8.11 -8.26 -3.54
C CYS A 201 -7.12 -7.09 -3.55
N ASP A 202 -6.91 -6.48 -4.72
CA ASP A 202 -6.04 -5.32 -4.90
C ASP A 202 -6.89 -4.06 -4.99
N PHE A 203 -6.63 -3.10 -4.09
CA PHE A 203 -7.44 -1.89 -3.97
C PHE A 203 -6.61 -0.62 -4.03
N PHE A 204 -7.28 0.46 -4.44
CA PHE A 204 -6.89 1.82 -4.15
C PHE A 204 -7.92 2.45 -3.20
N PHE A 205 -7.49 2.76 -1.99
CA PHE A 205 -8.27 3.62 -1.10
C PHE A 205 -7.67 5.03 -1.12
N VAL A 206 -8.52 6.00 -1.33
CA VAL A 206 -8.16 7.43 -1.29
C VAL A 206 -8.78 8.08 -0.07
N THR A 207 -8.18 9.14 0.45
CA THR A 207 -8.81 9.95 1.51
C THR A 207 -9.97 10.78 0.94
N GLU A 208 -10.95 11.12 1.78
CA GLU A 208 -12.19 11.81 1.35
C GLU A 208 -11.96 13.11 0.58
N ASP A 209 -10.93 13.85 0.94
CA ASP A 209 -10.56 15.09 0.27
C ASP A 209 -10.09 14.88 -1.19
N LEU A 210 -9.61 13.68 -1.52
CA LEU A 210 -9.21 13.30 -2.87
C LEU A 210 -10.36 12.76 -3.73
N VAL A 211 -11.51 12.45 -3.16
CA VAL A 211 -12.66 11.89 -3.89
C VAL A 211 -13.04 12.69 -5.14
N PRO A 212 -13.10 14.05 -5.10
CA PRO A 212 -13.43 14.85 -6.29
C PRO A 212 -12.38 14.74 -7.41
N ARG A 213 -11.18 14.27 -7.10
CA ARG A 213 -10.07 14.14 -8.05
C ARG A 213 -10.02 12.77 -8.74
N VAL A 214 -10.71 11.76 -8.23
CA VAL A 214 -10.72 10.40 -8.81
C VAL A 214 -11.40 10.44 -10.18
N ARG A 215 -10.69 9.96 -11.23
CA ARG A 215 -11.16 9.96 -12.63
C ARG A 215 -11.41 8.58 -13.16
N SER A 216 -10.51 7.65 -12.95
CA SER A 216 -10.68 6.27 -13.37
C SER A 216 -9.95 5.30 -12.44
N VAL A 217 -10.50 4.09 -12.36
CA VAL A 217 -9.82 2.91 -11.79
C VAL A 217 -10.00 1.78 -12.80
N GLN A 218 -8.89 1.13 -13.20
CA GLN A 218 -8.92 0.08 -14.21
C GLN A 218 -8.05 -1.10 -13.78
N VAL A 219 -8.55 -2.31 -14.00
CA VAL A 219 -7.74 -3.53 -13.92
C VAL A 219 -7.30 -3.89 -15.33
N LEU A 220 -6.00 -4.02 -15.55
CA LEU A 220 -5.43 -4.39 -16.85
C LEU A 220 -5.47 -5.91 -17.00
N ALA A 221 -6.64 -6.43 -17.34
CA ALA A 221 -6.96 -7.86 -17.33
C ALA A 221 -6.17 -8.71 -18.34
N ASP A 222 -5.65 -8.10 -19.39
CA ASP A 222 -5.08 -8.84 -20.54
C ASP A 222 -3.62 -9.30 -20.33
N THR A 223 -2.96 -8.91 -19.22
CA THR A 223 -1.58 -9.29 -18.98
C THR A 223 -1.46 -10.60 -18.18
N PRO A 224 -0.80 -11.64 -18.75
CA PRO A 224 -0.54 -12.90 -18.04
C PRO A 224 0.80 -12.91 -17.31
N ALA A 225 1.43 -11.73 -17.08
CA ALA A 225 2.77 -11.63 -16.53
C ALA A 225 2.85 -11.98 -15.02
N SER A 226 1.71 -12.01 -14.35
CA SER A 226 1.57 -12.32 -12.92
C SER A 226 0.19 -12.95 -12.69
N ASP A 227 0.02 -13.66 -11.59
CA ASP A 227 -1.27 -14.09 -11.06
C ASP A 227 -2.15 -12.92 -10.62
N HIS A 228 -1.54 -11.78 -10.25
CA HIS A 228 -2.24 -10.50 -10.07
C HIS A 228 -2.10 -9.59 -11.29
N GLN A 229 -3.19 -8.88 -11.60
CA GLN A 229 -3.24 -7.91 -12.67
C GLN A 229 -2.92 -6.50 -12.17
N PRO A 230 -2.23 -5.68 -12.98
CA PRO A 230 -2.02 -4.28 -12.65
C PRO A 230 -3.36 -3.56 -12.45
N VAL A 231 -3.47 -2.79 -11.38
CA VAL A 231 -4.60 -1.87 -11.16
C VAL A 231 -4.07 -0.45 -11.34
N VAL A 232 -4.80 0.37 -12.09
CA VAL A 232 -4.42 1.75 -12.42
C VAL A 232 -5.46 2.71 -11.85
N LEU A 233 -5.01 3.68 -11.08
CA LEU A 233 -5.81 4.80 -10.59
C LEU A 233 -5.37 6.09 -11.27
N GLU A 234 -6.31 6.85 -11.80
CA GLU A 234 -6.07 8.19 -12.33
C GLU A 234 -6.75 9.25 -11.46
N LEU A 235 -6.00 10.30 -11.13
CA LEU A 235 -6.49 11.50 -10.47
C LEU A 235 -6.35 12.70 -11.42
N SER A 236 -7.27 13.67 -11.32
CA SER A 236 -7.04 14.99 -11.92
C SER A 236 -6.05 15.82 -11.08
N ASP A 237 -5.49 16.80 -11.70
CA ASP A 237 -4.69 17.84 -11.06
C ASP A 237 -5.50 18.69 -10.08
#